data_043c2a4c08f22ca53fddc7e39bfc4544
#
_entry.id   043c2a4c08f22ca53fddc7e39bfc4544
#
_cell.length_a   1.000
_cell.length_b   1.000
_cell.length_c   1.000
_cell.angle_alpha   90.00
_cell.angle_beta   90.00
_cell.angle_gamma   90.00
#
_symmetry.space_group_name_H-M   'P 1'
#
loop_
_entity.id
_entity.type
_entity.pdbx_description
1 polymer ?
#
loop_
_entity_poly.entity_id
_entity_poly.type
_entity_poly.pdbx_seq_one_letter_code
_entity_poly.pdbx_strand_id
1 'polypeptide(L)'
;SHIADKNHKDGSSEYVLVKDMRTQVNDLMLDYPFVRKAGSGKYVLSINPEYHTKLFPDSILKTEQKYDLIQDVSETNSIYKIYICWMRGVKDLKEGDKLVIYRTSDYQGPASYRSVCTSVCTVCEVKTIKDFANEDEFIKYTNRYSVFNERELRGWYRTKNHFTVVKMVYNIAFTKKVINKVMKEQVGLNPNYWGFFRLTDAQFDKLLELGEIDERY
;
A
#
# COMPACT_ATOMS: atom_id res chain seq x y z
N SER A 1 17.25 12.17 12.36
CA SER A 1 18.60 12.39 12.93
C SER A 1 18.88 11.39 14.04
N HIS A 2 20.10 10.85 14.08
CA HIS A 2 20.62 10.08 15.21
C HIS A 2 20.90 11.04 16.37
N ILE A 3 20.43 10.72 17.57
CA ILE A 3 20.58 11.59 18.77
C ILE A 3 21.33 10.91 19.92
N ALA A 4 21.31 9.60 20.02
CA ALA A 4 21.96 8.84 21.06
C ALA A 4 22.11 7.35 20.70
N ASP A 5 23.00 6.67 21.43
CA ASP A 5 23.07 5.21 21.46
C ASP A 5 22.61 4.73 22.85
N LYS A 6 21.78 3.71 22.86
CA LYS A 6 21.38 3.02 24.08
C LYS A 6 22.16 1.70 24.13
N ASN A 7 23.08 1.61 25.06
CA ASN A 7 23.89 0.41 25.26
C ASN A 7 23.21 -0.55 26.24
N HIS A 8 23.17 -1.81 25.91
CA HIS A 8 22.61 -2.87 26.74
C HIS A 8 23.70 -3.60 27.53
N LYS A 9 23.31 -4.28 28.62
CA LYS A 9 24.26 -5.03 29.46
C LYS A 9 24.91 -6.22 28.77
N ASP A 10 24.30 -6.70 27.69
CA ASP A 10 24.80 -7.80 26.84
C ASP A 10 25.81 -7.35 25.78
N GLY A 11 26.15 -6.05 25.75
CA GLY A 11 27.08 -5.46 24.79
C GLY A 11 26.45 -5.04 23.47
N SER A 12 25.13 -5.25 23.27
CA SER A 12 24.40 -4.73 22.12
C SER A 12 24.10 -3.23 22.28
N SER A 13 23.87 -2.56 21.15
CA SER A 13 23.51 -1.12 21.13
C SER A 13 22.31 -0.89 20.22
N GLU A 14 21.44 0.01 20.61
CA GLU A 14 20.31 0.52 19.84
C GLU A 14 20.55 1.99 19.48
N TYR A 15 20.28 2.36 18.23
CA TYR A 15 20.29 3.76 17.82
C TYR A 15 18.98 4.44 18.19
N VAL A 16 19.07 5.57 18.87
CA VAL A 16 17.92 6.45 19.09
C VAL A 16 17.86 7.45 17.96
N LEU A 17 16.82 7.32 17.11
CA LEU A 17 16.59 8.19 15.96
C LEU A 17 15.40 9.10 16.25
N VAL A 18 15.54 10.37 15.91
CA VAL A 18 14.44 11.36 16.00
C VAL A 18 14.20 11.97 14.63
N LYS A 19 12.91 12.09 14.30
CA LYS A 19 12.43 12.81 13.13
C LYS A 19 11.56 13.99 13.58
N ASP A 20 11.87 15.19 13.09
CA ASP A 20 10.95 16.32 13.23
C ASP A 20 9.82 16.18 12.21
N MET A 21 8.61 15.93 12.72
CA MET A 21 7.41 15.73 11.91
C MET A 21 6.84 17.03 11.32
N ARG A 22 7.46 18.19 11.59
CA ARG A 22 7.07 19.49 11.02
C ARG A 22 7.84 19.82 9.73
N THR A 23 8.95 19.11 9.48
CA THR A 23 9.84 19.40 8.35
C THR A 23 9.68 18.36 7.26
N GLN A 24 9.36 18.81 6.05
CA GLN A 24 9.35 18.01 4.83
C GLN A 24 10.47 18.44 3.91
N VAL A 25 11.22 17.49 3.37
CA VAL A 25 12.43 17.73 2.56
C VAL A 25 12.29 17.31 1.10
N ASN A 26 11.09 16.94 0.68
CA ASN A 26 10.77 16.47 -0.67
C ASN A 26 11.40 15.11 -1.03
N ASP A 27 11.52 14.24 -0.06
CA ASP A 27 12.01 12.87 -0.23
C ASP A 27 10.99 11.90 0.38
N LEU A 28 10.59 10.87 -0.38
CA LEU A 28 9.53 9.93 0.03
C LEU A 28 9.86 9.15 1.31
N MET A 29 11.15 8.89 1.54
CA MET A 29 11.61 8.18 2.72
C MET A 29 11.80 9.11 3.92
N LEU A 30 12.45 10.25 3.67
CA LEU A 30 12.71 11.22 4.73
C LEU A 30 11.42 11.89 5.20
N ASP A 31 10.44 12.01 4.33
CA ASP A 31 9.13 12.58 4.68
C ASP A 31 8.11 11.55 5.23
N TYR A 32 8.44 10.26 5.19
CA TYR A 32 7.56 9.24 5.78
C TYR A 32 7.17 9.60 7.25
N PRO A 33 5.89 9.47 7.66
CA PRO A 33 4.75 8.91 6.94
C PRO A 33 3.88 9.96 6.20
N PHE A 34 4.35 11.17 5.97
CA PHE A 34 3.55 12.23 5.35
C PHE A 34 3.01 11.85 3.97
N VAL A 35 1.76 12.26 3.72
CA VAL A 35 1.08 12.12 2.43
C VAL A 35 1.02 13.47 1.74
N ARG A 36 1.95 13.74 0.81
CA ARG A 36 1.90 14.98 0.03
C ARG A 36 0.73 14.96 -0.94
N LYS A 37 -0.18 15.89 -0.78
CA LYS A 37 -1.40 15.94 -1.60
C LYS A 37 -1.20 16.70 -2.92
N ALA A 38 -0.34 17.71 -2.94
CA ALA A 38 -0.16 18.60 -4.09
C ALA A 38 0.62 17.95 -5.24
N GLY A 39 0.19 18.22 -6.47
CA GLY A 39 0.95 17.90 -7.70
C GLY A 39 1.02 16.43 -8.10
N SER A 40 0.33 15.51 -7.40
CA SER A 40 0.33 14.08 -7.68
C SER A 40 -1.04 13.58 -8.10
N GLY A 41 -1.07 12.51 -8.92
CA GLY A 41 -2.27 11.75 -9.19
C GLY A 41 -2.78 11.04 -7.94
N LYS A 42 -4.08 10.84 -7.84
CA LYS A 42 -4.74 10.15 -6.74
C LYS A 42 -5.61 9.05 -7.30
N TYR A 43 -5.46 7.84 -6.79
CA TYR A 43 -6.12 6.66 -7.35
C TYR A 43 -6.60 5.73 -6.25
N VAL A 44 -7.62 4.94 -6.57
CA VAL A 44 -7.97 3.73 -5.81
C VAL A 44 -7.25 2.56 -6.45
N LEU A 45 -6.61 1.72 -5.64
CA LEU A 45 -6.00 0.46 -6.05
C LEU A 45 -6.63 -0.70 -5.27
N SER A 46 -7.29 -1.61 -5.97
CA SER A 46 -7.88 -2.78 -5.34
C SER A 46 -6.86 -3.89 -5.10
N ILE A 47 -7.02 -4.55 -3.98
CA ILE A 47 -6.21 -5.70 -3.57
C ILE A 47 -7.16 -6.78 -3.02
N ASN A 48 -6.95 -8.02 -3.44
CA ASN A 48 -7.71 -9.14 -2.92
C ASN A 48 -7.45 -9.37 -1.44
N PRO A 49 -8.44 -9.84 -0.65
CA PRO A 49 -8.34 -9.98 0.79
C PRO A 49 -7.10 -10.75 1.26
N GLU A 50 -6.80 -11.87 0.63
CA GLU A 50 -5.66 -12.73 1.01
C GLU A 50 -4.30 -12.06 0.89
N TYR A 51 -4.11 -11.18 -0.12
CA TYR A 51 -2.87 -10.41 -0.29
C TYR A 51 -2.88 -9.13 0.54
N HIS A 52 -4.06 -8.51 0.68
CA HIS A 52 -4.22 -7.29 1.46
C HIS A 52 -3.76 -7.49 2.90
N THR A 53 -4.27 -8.53 3.56
CA THR A 53 -4.01 -8.79 4.98
C THR A 53 -2.52 -9.08 5.23
N LYS A 54 -1.86 -9.75 4.30
CA LYS A 54 -0.42 -10.02 4.37
C LYS A 54 0.42 -8.76 4.12
N LEU A 55 0.03 -7.92 3.13
CA LEU A 55 0.76 -6.69 2.79
C LEU A 55 0.60 -5.59 3.84
N PHE A 56 -0.58 -5.50 4.46
CA PHE A 56 -0.97 -4.39 5.34
C PHE A 56 -1.47 -4.90 6.70
N PRO A 57 -0.59 -5.45 7.56
CA PRO A 57 -0.96 -6.03 8.85
C PRO A 57 -1.62 -5.02 9.79
N ASP A 58 -1.25 -3.73 9.71
CA ASP A 58 -1.89 -2.66 10.51
C ASP A 58 -3.30 -2.30 10.02
N SER A 59 -3.70 -2.79 8.85
CA SER A 59 -5.00 -2.52 8.22
C SER A 59 -5.95 -3.73 8.25
N ILE A 60 -5.66 -4.76 9.04
CA ILE A 60 -6.48 -5.97 9.21
C ILE A 60 -7.88 -5.58 9.70
N LEU A 61 -8.91 -6.22 9.17
CA LEU A 61 -10.28 -6.02 9.60
C LEU A 61 -10.57 -6.81 10.88
N LYS A 62 -11.46 -6.25 11.73
CA LYS A 62 -11.88 -6.92 12.98
C LYS A 62 -12.50 -8.31 12.75
N THR A 63 -12.99 -8.58 11.55
CA THR A 63 -13.59 -9.87 11.14
C THR A 63 -12.57 -10.91 10.69
N GLU A 64 -11.29 -10.52 10.56
CA GLU A 64 -10.20 -11.43 10.17
C GLU A 64 -9.55 -11.99 11.43
N GLN A 65 -9.35 -13.32 11.46
CA GLN A 65 -8.70 -13.95 12.60
C GLN A 65 -7.21 -13.64 12.60
N LYS A 66 -6.71 -13.02 13.67
CA LYS A 66 -5.32 -12.58 13.79
C LYS A 66 -4.30 -13.73 13.82
N TYR A 67 -4.73 -14.94 14.20
CA TYR A 67 -3.81 -16.03 14.53
C TYR A 67 -3.23 -16.80 13.35
N ASP A 68 -3.89 -16.80 12.19
CA ASP A 68 -3.44 -17.54 11.00
C ASP A 68 -2.61 -16.67 10.01
N LEU A 69 -2.43 -15.39 10.29
CA LEU A 69 -1.96 -14.40 9.32
C LEU A 69 -0.65 -13.70 9.68
N ILE A 70 -0.22 -13.76 10.92
CA ILE A 70 1.02 -13.12 11.37
C ILE A 70 2.15 -14.15 11.31
N GLN A 71 2.66 -14.38 10.12
CA GLN A 71 4.06 -14.80 10.02
C GLN A 71 4.89 -13.52 10.21
N ASP A 72 5.74 -13.53 11.24
CA ASP A 72 6.72 -12.47 11.49
C ASP A 72 7.82 -12.56 10.41
N VAL A 73 7.45 -12.15 9.20
CA VAL A 73 8.36 -12.09 8.07
C VAL A 73 8.70 -10.62 7.81
N SER A 74 9.96 -10.34 7.55
CA SER A 74 10.49 -8.98 7.38
C SER A 74 9.75 -8.18 6.30
N GLU A 75 9.17 -8.86 5.32
CA GLU A 75 8.40 -8.26 4.22
C GLU A 75 7.12 -7.58 4.69
N THR A 76 6.44 -8.16 5.70
CA THR A 76 5.19 -7.60 6.25
C THR A 76 5.45 -6.36 7.11
N ASN A 77 6.61 -6.28 7.75
CA ASN A 77 6.99 -5.17 8.63
C ASN A 77 7.68 -4.01 7.89
N SER A 78 8.02 -4.19 6.62
CA SER A 78 8.62 -3.11 5.81
C SER A 78 7.62 -2.01 5.50
N ILE A 79 8.07 -0.75 5.54
CA ILE A 79 7.32 0.40 5.02
C ILE A 79 7.18 0.35 3.49
N TYR A 80 8.09 -0.33 2.79
CA TYR A 80 7.94 -0.61 1.38
C TYR A 80 7.04 -1.81 1.16
N LYS A 81 6.17 -1.68 0.16
CA LYS A 81 5.31 -2.76 -0.33
C LYS A 81 5.48 -2.90 -1.82
N ILE A 82 5.49 -4.14 -2.31
CA ILE A 82 5.42 -4.44 -3.73
C ILE A 82 4.12 -5.20 -3.99
N TYR A 83 3.34 -4.69 -4.95
CA TYR A 83 2.13 -5.32 -5.45
C TYR A 83 2.25 -5.57 -6.95
N ILE A 84 1.77 -6.71 -7.41
CA ILE A 84 1.80 -7.12 -8.81
C ILE A 84 0.38 -7.30 -9.29
N CYS A 85 0.04 -6.71 -10.41
CA CYS A 85 -1.30 -6.79 -10.97
C CYS A 85 -1.33 -6.69 -12.50
N TRP A 86 -2.51 -6.98 -13.05
CA TRP A 86 -2.79 -6.96 -14.50
C TRP A 86 -3.83 -5.91 -14.86
N MET A 87 -4.12 -4.96 -13.97
CA MET A 87 -5.15 -3.94 -14.17
C MET A 87 -4.69 -2.88 -15.17
N ARG A 88 -5.60 -2.50 -16.07
CA ARG A 88 -5.35 -1.41 -17.03
C ARG A 88 -5.08 -0.10 -16.31
N GLY A 89 -4.17 0.70 -16.85
CA GLY A 89 -3.85 2.04 -16.35
C GLY A 89 -2.85 2.05 -15.19
N VAL A 90 -2.66 0.97 -14.45
CA VAL A 90 -1.70 0.93 -13.32
C VAL A 90 -0.27 1.20 -13.78
N LYS A 91 0.10 0.79 -14.98
CA LYS A 91 1.42 1.07 -15.58
C LYS A 91 1.70 2.55 -15.83
N ASP A 92 0.65 3.38 -15.86
CA ASP A 92 0.75 4.83 -16.13
C ASP A 92 0.92 5.65 -14.86
N LEU A 93 0.91 5.02 -13.69
CA LEU A 93 1.24 5.63 -12.40
C LEU A 93 2.66 6.20 -12.41
N LYS A 94 2.85 7.30 -11.69
CA LYS A 94 4.12 7.99 -11.55
C LYS A 94 4.59 8.00 -10.11
N GLU A 95 5.88 8.14 -9.92
CA GLU A 95 6.46 8.41 -8.61
C GLU A 95 5.74 9.60 -7.94
N GLY A 96 5.42 9.44 -6.67
CA GLY A 96 4.67 10.43 -5.89
C GLY A 96 3.15 10.32 -5.98
N ASP A 97 2.58 9.56 -6.91
CA ASP A 97 1.13 9.33 -6.98
C ASP A 97 0.62 8.65 -5.70
N LYS A 98 -0.61 8.97 -5.31
CA LYS A 98 -1.26 8.45 -4.10
C LYS A 98 -2.21 7.33 -4.44
N LEU A 99 -2.11 6.26 -3.66
CA LEU A 99 -2.96 5.08 -3.78
C LEU A 99 -3.78 4.91 -2.51
N VAL A 100 -5.09 5.07 -2.61
CA VAL A 100 -6.02 4.60 -1.57
C VAL A 100 -6.21 3.11 -1.78
N ILE A 101 -5.76 2.33 -0.81
CA ILE A 101 -5.84 0.87 -0.90
C ILE A 101 -7.26 0.41 -0.60
N TYR A 102 -7.85 -0.29 -1.56
CA TYR A 102 -9.20 -0.82 -1.50
C TYR A 102 -9.17 -2.34 -1.43
N ARG A 103 -9.46 -2.89 -0.25
CA ARG A 103 -9.62 -4.32 -0.05
C ARG A 103 -10.95 -4.75 -0.64
N THR A 104 -10.94 -5.65 -1.60
CA THR A 104 -12.15 -6.19 -2.22
C THR A 104 -12.94 -7.07 -1.26
N SER A 105 -14.17 -7.44 -1.64
CA SER A 105 -15.00 -8.36 -0.86
C SER A 105 -14.37 -9.74 -0.74
N ASP A 106 -14.57 -10.36 0.41
CA ASP A 106 -14.24 -11.77 0.68
C ASP A 106 -15.39 -12.72 0.28
N TYR A 107 -16.41 -12.21 -0.41
CA TYR A 107 -17.59 -12.93 -0.87
C TYR A 107 -18.49 -13.55 0.23
N GLN A 108 -18.24 -13.23 1.50
CA GLN A 108 -19.06 -13.68 2.63
C GLN A 108 -20.30 -12.79 2.88
N GLY A 109 -20.65 -11.94 1.94
CA GLY A 109 -21.79 -11.03 2.00
C GLY A 109 -21.72 -9.94 0.94
N PRO A 110 -22.67 -8.96 0.97
CA PRO A 110 -22.73 -7.90 -0.03
C PRO A 110 -21.44 -7.07 -0.08
N ALA A 111 -20.88 -6.90 -1.27
CA ALA A 111 -19.64 -6.14 -1.50
C ALA A 111 -19.71 -4.70 -0.95
N SER A 112 -20.88 -4.09 -0.91
CA SER A 112 -21.13 -2.76 -0.35
C SER A 112 -20.68 -2.60 1.12
N TYR A 113 -20.68 -3.68 1.88
CA TYR A 113 -20.29 -3.72 3.30
C TYR A 113 -18.97 -4.46 3.55
N ARG A 114 -18.56 -5.33 2.62
CA ARG A 114 -17.39 -6.20 2.79
C ARG A 114 -16.14 -5.67 2.08
N SER A 115 -16.31 -4.71 1.17
CA SER A 115 -15.19 -4.05 0.52
C SER A 115 -14.92 -2.70 1.18
N VAL A 116 -13.67 -2.38 1.45
CA VAL A 116 -13.31 -1.22 2.27
C VAL A 116 -12.03 -0.54 1.81
N CYS A 117 -11.94 0.79 1.93
CA CYS A 117 -10.67 1.50 1.93
C CYS A 117 -10.01 1.39 3.31
N THR A 118 -8.71 1.14 3.32
CA THR A 118 -7.97 0.75 4.53
C THR A 118 -6.76 1.60 4.83
N SER A 119 -6.12 2.18 3.82
CA SER A 119 -4.84 2.87 3.97
C SER A 119 -4.51 3.75 2.77
N VAL A 120 -3.49 4.58 2.93
CA VAL A 120 -2.88 5.35 1.84
C VAL A 120 -1.43 4.92 1.67
N CYS A 121 -1.04 4.75 0.41
CA CYS A 121 0.34 4.53 -0.01
C CYS A 121 0.77 5.60 -1.00
N THR A 122 2.08 5.82 -1.13
CA THR A 122 2.68 6.66 -2.16
C THR A 122 3.52 5.80 -3.10
N VAL A 123 3.31 5.95 -4.40
CA VAL A 123 4.08 5.24 -5.42
C VAL A 123 5.54 5.68 -5.38
N CYS A 124 6.45 4.71 -5.33
CA CYS A 124 7.89 4.93 -5.46
C CYS A 124 8.39 4.64 -6.87
N GLU A 125 7.94 3.51 -7.41
CA GLU A 125 8.42 3.02 -8.70
C GLU A 125 7.36 2.12 -9.34
N VAL A 126 7.27 2.16 -10.66
CA VAL A 126 6.40 1.27 -11.44
C VAL A 126 7.24 0.59 -12.51
N LYS A 127 7.15 -0.72 -12.57
CA LYS A 127 7.83 -1.55 -13.58
C LYS A 127 6.83 -2.46 -14.27
N THR A 128 7.15 -2.79 -15.51
CA THR A 128 6.46 -3.83 -16.29
C THR A 128 7.38 -5.02 -16.47
N ILE A 129 6.88 -6.12 -17.01
CA ILE A 129 7.71 -7.29 -17.32
C ILE A 129 8.93 -6.95 -18.20
N LYS A 130 8.79 -5.94 -19.07
CA LYS A 130 9.84 -5.52 -20.02
C LYS A 130 10.99 -4.76 -19.36
N ASP A 131 10.81 -4.30 -18.14
CA ASP A 131 11.80 -3.54 -17.38
C ASP A 131 12.75 -4.44 -16.57
N PHE A 132 12.59 -5.75 -16.72
CA PHE A 132 13.48 -6.76 -16.12
C PHE A 132 14.24 -7.49 -17.23
N ALA A 133 15.55 -7.58 -17.09
CA ALA A 133 16.40 -8.26 -18.07
C ALA A 133 16.13 -9.78 -18.12
N ASN A 134 15.72 -10.38 -16.99
CA ASN A 134 15.41 -11.80 -16.86
C ASN A 134 14.58 -12.09 -15.62
N GLU A 135 14.17 -13.37 -15.48
CA GLU A 135 13.37 -13.86 -14.36
C GLU A 135 14.04 -13.65 -13.00
N ASP A 136 15.35 -13.86 -12.91
CA ASP A 136 16.07 -13.76 -11.65
C ASP A 136 16.17 -12.31 -11.16
N GLU A 137 16.32 -11.36 -12.06
CA GLU A 137 16.24 -9.93 -11.72
C GLU A 137 14.84 -9.57 -11.19
N PHE A 138 13.79 -10.05 -11.85
CA PHE A 138 12.41 -9.86 -11.39
C PHE A 138 12.19 -10.44 -9.99
N ILE A 139 12.63 -11.67 -9.75
CA ILE A 139 12.53 -12.32 -8.43
C ILE A 139 13.31 -11.54 -7.37
N LYS A 140 14.56 -11.18 -7.64
CA LYS A 140 15.39 -10.40 -6.71
C LYS A 140 14.75 -9.06 -6.33
N TYR A 141 14.11 -8.40 -7.30
CA TYR A 141 13.44 -7.12 -7.09
C TYR A 141 12.17 -7.29 -6.24
N THR A 142 11.34 -8.29 -6.55
CA THR A 142 10.01 -8.45 -5.95
C THR A 142 10.01 -9.17 -4.62
N ASN A 143 10.88 -10.17 -4.43
CA ASN A 143 10.86 -11.08 -3.27
C ASN A 143 11.05 -10.36 -1.92
N ARG A 144 11.74 -9.22 -1.91
CA ARG A 144 12.07 -8.51 -0.67
C ARG A 144 10.90 -7.77 -0.02
N TYR A 145 9.88 -7.38 -0.78
CA TYR A 145 8.80 -6.49 -0.30
C TYR A 145 7.41 -6.95 -0.74
N SER A 146 7.30 -8.13 -1.33
CA SER A 146 6.03 -8.71 -1.74
C SER A 146 5.64 -9.87 -0.83
N VAL A 147 4.35 -10.19 -0.82
CA VAL A 147 3.78 -11.31 -0.06
C VAL A 147 3.53 -12.54 -0.94
N PHE A 148 3.94 -12.46 -2.19
CA PHE A 148 3.83 -13.56 -3.14
C PHE A 148 5.01 -14.51 -2.95
N ASN A 149 4.73 -15.83 -2.96
CA ASN A 149 5.82 -16.78 -2.88
C ASN A 149 6.60 -16.86 -4.21
N GLU A 150 7.85 -17.29 -4.15
CA GLU A 150 8.73 -17.35 -5.32
C GLU A 150 8.17 -18.22 -6.44
N ARG A 151 7.44 -19.29 -6.13
CA ARG A 151 6.81 -20.16 -7.12
C ARG A 151 5.73 -19.44 -7.91
N GLU A 152 4.91 -18.61 -7.24
CA GLU A 152 3.91 -17.76 -7.90
C GLU A 152 4.58 -16.74 -8.81
N LEU A 153 5.59 -16.04 -8.30
CA LEU A 153 6.33 -15.02 -9.04
C LEU A 153 6.96 -15.60 -10.32
N ARG A 154 7.67 -16.73 -10.20
CA ARG A 154 8.25 -17.43 -11.37
C ARG A 154 7.17 -17.90 -12.34
N GLY A 155 6.07 -18.43 -11.84
CA GLY A 155 4.92 -18.83 -12.65
C GLY A 155 4.37 -17.66 -13.47
N TRP A 156 4.19 -16.49 -12.84
CA TRP A 156 3.68 -15.30 -13.55
C TRP A 156 4.68 -14.77 -14.56
N TYR A 157 5.95 -14.70 -14.26
CA TYR A 157 6.97 -14.26 -15.21
C TYR A 157 6.99 -15.12 -16.49
N ARG A 158 6.85 -16.43 -16.34
CA ARG A 158 6.88 -17.39 -17.46
C ARG A 158 5.57 -17.43 -18.27
N THR A 159 4.43 -17.23 -17.63
CA THR A 159 3.13 -17.48 -18.25
C THR A 159 2.36 -16.22 -18.64
N LYS A 160 2.73 -15.04 -18.10
CA LYS A 160 2.01 -13.79 -18.35
C LYS A 160 2.80 -12.90 -19.31
N ASN A 161 2.12 -12.46 -20.37
CA ASN A 161 2.73 -11.56 -21.34
C ASN A 161 2.85 -10.12 -20.85
N HIS A 162 2.11 -9.77 -19.78
CA HIS A 162 2.09 -8.44 -19.21
C HIS A 162 1.70 -8.51 -17.73
N PHE A 163 2.35 -7.72 -16.93
CA PHE A 163 1.99 -7.37 -15.56
C PHE A 163 2.61 -6.02 -15.22
N THR A 164 2.11 -5.41 -14.17
CA THR A 164 2.68 -4.20 -13.59
C THR A 164 3.08 -4.48 -12.15
N VAL A 165 4.31 -4.13 -11.82
CA VAL A 165 4.87 -4.18 -10.46
C VAL A 165 4.86 -2.76 -9.92
N VAL A 166 4.13 -2.54 -8.83
CA VAL A 166 4.06 -1.25 -8.14
C VAL A 166 4.81 -1.36 -6.82
N LYS A 167 5.90 -0.61 -6.69
CA LYS A 167 6.58 -0.41 -5.42
C LYS A 167 6.06 0.87 -4.80
N MET A 168 5.62 0.81 -3.55
CA MET A 168 5.00 1.92 -2.84
C MET A 168 5.46 1.99 -1.38
N VAL A 169 5.44 3.19 -0.81
CA VAL A 169 5.56 3.42 0.63
C VAL A 169 4.18 3.32 1.25
N TYR A 170 4.04 2.51 2.29
CA TYR A 170 2.85 2.47 3.12
C TYR A 170 2.87 3.64 4.09
N ASN A 171 2.11 4.69 3.82
CA ASN A 171 2.14 5.92 4.62
C ASN A 171 1.32 5.78 5.91
N ILE A 172 0.04 5.45 5.79
CA ILE A 172 -0.86 5.48 6.94
C ILE A 172 -2.07 4.55 6.76
N ALA A 173 -2.46 3.86 7.85
CA ALA A 173 -3.74 3.16 7.92
C ALA A 173 -4.88 4.13 8.22
N PHE A 174 -6.04 3.91 7.65
CA PHE A 174 -7.27 4.58 8.07
C PHE A 174 -7.63 4.14 9.50
N THR A 175 -7.85 5.08 10.39
CA THR A 175 -8.35 4.82 11.74
C THR A 175 -9.73 4.18 11.66
N LYS A 176 -10.59 4.73 10.80
CA LYS A 176 -11.91 4.17 10.48
C LYS A 176 -11.95 3.67 9.05
N LYS A 177 -12.18 2.37 8.87
CA LYS A 177 -12.27 1.78 7.53
C LYS A 177 -13.52 2.28 6.81
N VAL A 178 -13.37 2.73 5.55
CA VAL A 178 -14.45 3.32 4.75
C VAL A 178 -15.03 2.26 3.82
N ILE A 179 -16.24 1.79 4.12
CA ILE A 179 -16.91 0.74 3.33
C ILE A 179 -17.37 1.25 1.97
N ASN A 180 -17.51 0.36 0.98
CA ASN A 180 -17.91 0.68 -0.38
C ASN A 180 -19.24 1.47 -0.44
N LYS A 181 -20.23 1.14 0.42
CA LYS A 181 -21.48 1.88 0.52
C LYS A 181 -21.23 3.36 0.83
N VAL A 182 -20.41 3.66 1.83
CA VAL A 182 -20.07 5.04 2.22
C VAL A 182 -19.31 5.77 1.11
N MET A 183 -18.40 5.06 0.41
CA MET A 183 -17.70 5.63 -0.75
C MET A 183 -18.67 6.07 -1.85
N LYS A 184 -19.71 5.29 -2.11
CA LYS A 184 -20.76 5.65 -3.09
C LYS A 184 -21.63 6.81 -2.62
N GLU A 185 -22.11 6.75 -1.39
CA GLU A 185 -23.13 7.68 -0.87
C GLU A 185 -22.55 9.03 -0.44
N GLN A 186 -21.33 9.06 0.13
CA GLN A 186 -20.75 10.26 0.72
C GLN A 186 -19.57 10.85 -0.07
N VAL A 187 -18.87 10.02 -0.87
CA VAL A 187 -17.77 10.49 -1.73
C VAL A 187 -18.22 10.62 -3.19
N GLY A 188 -19.37 10.01 -3.53
CA GLY A 188 -19.91 10.04 -4.89
C GLY A 188 -19.13 9.14 -5.86
N LEU A 189 -18.49 8.07 -5.38
CA LEU A 189 -17.74 7.17 -6.22
C LEU A 189 -18.66 6.11 -6.85
N ASN A 190 -18.70 6.10 -8.18
CA ASN A 190 -19.45 5.08 -8.92
C ASN A 190 -18.71 4.66 -10.20
N PRO A 191 -17.49 4.12 -10.10
CA PRO A 191 -16.73 3.69 -11.27
C PRO A 191 -17.37 2.43 -11.88
N ASN A 192 -17.21 2.27 -13.20
CA ASN A 192 -17.61 1.05 -13.90
C ASN A 192 -16.81 -0.18 -13.46
N TYR A 193 -15.59 0.04 -12.97
CA TYR A 193 -14.69 -0.99 -12.49
C TYR A 193 -13.98 -0.56 -11.21
N TRP A 194 -14.15 -1.33 -10.13
CA TRP A 194 -13.60 -1.06 -8.79
C TRP A 194 -12.16 -1.55 -8.60
N GLY A 195 -11.46 -1.90 -9.66
CA GLY A 195 -10.08 -2.38 -9.58
C GLY A 195 -9.07 -1.25 -9.46
N PHE A 196 -9.10 -0.33 -10.42
CA PHE A 196 -8.19 0.82 -10.47
C PHE A 196 -8.88 1.99 -11.17
N PHE A 197 -8.91 3.15 -10.52
CA PHE A 197 -9.47 4.37 -11.10
C PHE A 197 -8.95 5.62 -10.40
N ARG A 198 -9.03 6.75 -11.11
CA ARG A 198 -8.57 8.04 -10.61
C ARG A 198 -9.61 8.69 -9.70
N LEU A 199 -9.11 9.39 -8.68
CA LEU A 199 -9.87 10.26 -7.79
C LEU A 199 -9.62 11.73 -8.14
N THR A 200 -10.63 12.58 -7.92
CA THR A 200 -10.41 14.03 -7.79
C THR A 200 -9.78 14.35 -6.43
N ASP A 201 -9.21 15.54 -6.30
CA ASP A 201 -8.65 16.00 -5.04
C ASP A 201 -9.70 16.02 -3.92
N ALA A 202 -10.90 16.52 -4.22
CA ALA A 202 -12.02 16.54 -3.28
C ALA A 202 -12.46 15.14 -2.83
N GLN A 203 -12.49 14.17 -3.75
CA GLN A 203 -12.81 12.77 -3.40
C GLN A 203 -11.73 12.14 -2.50
N PHE A 204 -10.47 12.42 -2.79
CA PHE A 204 -9.36 11.93 -1.98
C PHE A 204 -9.40 12.54 -0.57
N ASP A 205 -9.57 13.86 -0.45
CA ASP A 205 -9.67 14.55 0.84
C ASP A 205 -10.88 14.04 1.65
N LYS A 206 -12.01 13.81 0.98
CA LYS A 206 -13.20 13.25 1.65
C LYS A 206 -12.96 11.81 2.15
N LEU A 207 -12.20 11.01 1.43
CA LEU A 207 -11.80 9.67 1.90
C LEU A 207 -10.89 9.74 3.13
N LEU A 208 -9.95 10.69 3.18
CA LEU A 208 -9.08 10.89 4.35
C LEU A 208 -9.89 11.34 5.57
N GLU A 209 -10.82 12.28 5.40
CA GLU A 209 -11.73 12.74 6.44
C GLU A 209 -12.55 11.57 7.01
N LEU A 210 -13.21 10.80 6.14
CA LEU A 210 -14.01 9.64 6.53
C LEU A 210 -13.17 8.52 7.16
N GLY A 211 -11.91 8.41 6.76
CA GLY A 211 -10.92 7.50 7.31
C GLY A 211 -10.35 7.93 8.66
N GLU A 212 -10.75 9.11 9.15
CA GLU A 212 -10.26 9.74 10.39
C GLU A 212 -8.73 9.83 10.39
N ILE A 213 -8.16 10.27 9.26
CA ILE A 213 -6.74 10.56 9.13
C ILE A 213 -6.47 11.93 9.70
N ASP A 214 -5.51 12.02 10.61
CA ASP A 214 -5.04 13.29 11.17
C ASP A 214 -4.47 14.18 10.05
N GLU A 215 -4.87 15.44 10.01
CA GLU A 215 -4.43 16.41 8.99
C GLU A 215 -2.91 16.67 8.98
N ARG A 216 -2.21 16.18 10.00
CA ARG A 216 -0.75 16.26 10.11
C ARG A 216 -0.01 15.27 9.20
N TYR A 217 -0.72 14.36 8.54
CA TYR A 217 -0.13 13.33 7.67
C TYR A 217 -0.39 13.56 6.17
#